data_fbe4f94bac490ff401b89a1e5f024fdd
#
_entry.id   fbe4f94bac490ff401b89a1e5f024fdd
#
_cell.length_a   1.000
_cell.length_b   1.000
_cell.length_c   1.000
_cell.angle_alpha   90.00
_cell.angle_beta   90.00
_cell.angle_gamma   90.00
#
_symmetry.space_group_name_H-M   'P 1'
#
loop_
_entity.id
_entity.type
_entity.pdbx_description
1 polymer ?
#
loop_
_entity_poly.entity_id
_entity_poly.type
_entity_poly.pdbx_seq_one_letter_code
_entity_poly.pdbx_strand_id
1 'polypeptide(L)'
;MTDPIADIIGDYRAFAAQQHDRLLARGIDIAPFGLSHVAFRVPEWDQYVHVRTLLERHAIANSENVWNGRPISLIVPSPPLEVLDGKVVPMIELIPPVHQRVYKMGLEHLGVVVGDTFDAFVEAHKPVLTGQQFQGPNSTPDPVYILLEDFTHVKFYRLSLQASVELDAGRVFDGFQHVDDWVPQRLVTATGPNPLPR
;
A
#
# COMPACT_ATOMS: atom_id res chain seq x y z
N MET A 1 -11.00 -21.05 13.41
CA MET A 1 -11.24 -20.84 11.96
C MET A 1 -9.94 -20.30 11.37
N THR A 2 -9.50 -20.84 10.25
CA THR A 2 -8.35 -20.33 9.50
C THR A 2 -8.76 -19.00 8.87
N ASP A 3 -7.85 -18.03 8.84
CA ASP A 3 -8.07 -16.77 8.15
C ASP A 3 -7.57 -16.93 6.71
N PRO A 4 -8.47 -17.03 5.72
CA PRO A 4 -8.07 -17.31 4.35
C PRO A 4 -7.24 -16.20 3.71
N ILE A 5 -7.36 -14.95 4.18
CA ILE A 5 -6.52 -13.85 3.69
C ILE A 5 -5.11 -13.97 4.29
N ALA A 6 -5.00 -14.33 5.57
CA ALA A 6 -3.69 -14.58 6.17
C ALA A 6 -2.97 -15.78 5.50
N ASP A 7 -3.71 -16.79 5.05
CA ASP A 7 -3.13 -17.91 4.28
C ASP A 7 -2.55 -17.45 2.91
N ILE A 8 -3.05 -16.34 2.34
CA ILE A 8 -2.61 -15.79 1.06
C ILE A 8 -1.46 -14.79 1.22
N ILE A 9 -1.61 -13.80 2.11
CA ILE A 9 -0.67 -12.67 2.23
C ILE A 9 0.21 -12.73 3.48
N GLY A 10 0.04 -13.73 4.34
CA GLY A 10 0.77 -13.85 5.60
C GLY A 10 0.07 -13.16 6.77
N ASP A 11 0.73 -13.20 7.93
CA ASP A 11 0.18 -12.64 9.17
C ASP A 11 0.19 -11.11 9.16
N TYR A 12 -0.82 -10.53 8.53
CA TYR A 12 -1.01 -9.08 8.44
C TYR A 12 -1.33 -8.44 9.80
N ARG A 13 -1.84 -9.21 10.78
CA ARG A 13 -2.07 -8.71 12.15
C ARG A 13 -0.76 -8.50 12.88
N ALA A 14 0.11 -9.50 12.88
CA ALA A 14 1.44 -9.39 13.45
C ALA A 14 2.25 -8.30 12.73
N PHE A 15 2.11 -8.18 11.39
CA PHE A 15 2.73 -7.11 10.63
C PHE A 15 2.26 -5.73 11.11
N ALA A 16 0.96 -5.49 11.21
CA ALA A 16 0.42 -4.20 11.64
C ALA A 16 0.84 -3.86 13.07
N ALA A 17 0.82 -4.83 14.00
CA ALA A 17 1.29 -4.66 15.36
C ALA A 17 2.78 -4.27 15.40
N GLN A 18 3.61 -4.96 14.63
CA GLN A 18 5.04 -4.64 14.54
C GLN A 18 5.28 -3.22 14.00
N GLN A 19 4.52 -2.78 12.97
CA GLN A 19 4.64 -1.41 12.46
C GLN A 19 4.21 -0.39 13.51
N HIS A 20 3.14 -0.65 14.25
CA HIS A 20 2.70 0.22 15.36
C HIS A 20 3.77 0.36 16.44
N ASP A 21 4.34 -0.74 16.91
CA ASP A 21 5.39 -0.71 17.93
C ASP A 21 6.62 0.09 17.47
N ARG A 22 7.01 -0.08 16.20
CA ARG A 22 8.13 0.66 15.58
C ARG A 22 7.85 2.16 15.48
N LEU A 23 6.60 2.55 15.26
CA LEU A 23 6.18 3.95 15.25
C LEU A 23 6.16 4.53 16.66
N LEU A 24 5.63 3.81 17.65
CA LEU A 24 5.65 4.22 19.05
C LEU A 24 7.09 4.46 19.54
N ALA A 25 8.04 3.60 19.17
CA ALA A 25 9.44 3.78 19.47
C ALA A 25 10.07 5.04 18.86
N ARG A 26 9.41 5.64 17.84
CA ARG A 26 9.78 6.89 17.17
C ARG A 26 8.92 8.09 17.61
N GLY A 27 8.09 7.90 18.62
CA GLY A 27 7.22 8.95 19.17
C GLY A 27 5.96 9.21 18.33
N ILE A 28 5.56 8.25 17.47
CA ILE A 28 4.35 8.36 16.67
C ILE A 28 3.32 7.34 17.15
N ASP A 29 2.22 7.82 17.71
CA ASP A 29 1.05 7.00 18.04
C ASP A 29 0.02 7.09 16.94
N ILE A 30 -0.32 5.94 16.33
CA ILE A 30 -1.35 5.83 15.30
C ILE A 30 -2.72 5.43 15.84
N ALA A 31 -2.87 5.28 17.15
CA ALA A 31 -4.16 4.95 17.77
C ALA A 31 -5.29 5.93 17.42
N PRO A 32 -5.04 7.26 17.30
CA PRO A 32 -6.09 8.21 16.92
C PRO A 32 -6.51 8.15 15.44
N PHE A 33 -5.71 7.52 14.58
CA PHE A 33 -5.88 7.59 13.13
C PHE A 33 -6.54 6.35 12.55
N GLY A 34 -7.26 6.52 11.42
CA GLY A 34 -7.77 5.42 10.63
C GLY A 34 -6.66 4.73 9.84
N LEU A 35 -6.90 3.49 9.43
CA LEU A 35 -6.03 2.78 8.51
C LEU A 35 -6.61 2.84 7.09
N SER A 36 -5.75 2.96 6.09
CA SER A 36 -6.12 3.05 4.69
C SER A 36 -6.08 1.68 4.01
N HIS A 37 -4.93 1.05 4.06
CA HIS A 37 -4.67 -0.23 3.38
C HIS A 37 -3.46 -0.93 3.98
N VAL A 38 -3.34 -2.21 3.69
CA VAL A 38 -2.10 -2.98 3.79
C VAL A 38 -1.63 -3.32 2.38
N ALA A 39 -0.34 -3.16 2.13
CA ALA A 39 0.25 -3.49 0.83
C ALA A 39 0.99 -4.81 0.87
N PHE A 40 0.76 -5.59 -0.16
CA PHE A 40 1.40 -6.87 -0.40
C PHE A 40 2.05 -6.90 -1.77
N ARG A 41 3.36 -7.19 -1.82
CA ARG A 41 4.13 -7.24 -3.07
C ARG A 41 4.53 -8.64 -3.42
N VAL A 42 4.41 -8.97 -4.70
CA VAL A 42 4.84 -10.26 -5.26
C VAL A 42 6.04 -10.08 -6.21
N PRO A 43 6.96 -11.07 -6.29
CA PRO A 43 8.16 -10.96 -7.10
C PRO A 43 7.93 -11.21 -8.60
N GLU A 44 6.86 -11.93 -8.97
CA GLU A 44 6.61 -12.38 -10.33
C GLU A 44 5.21 -12.01 -10.80
N TRP A 45 5.07 -11.77 -12.12
CA TRP A 45 3.78 -11.40 -12.72
C TRP A 45 2.72 -12.51 -12.59
N ASP A 46 3.10 -13.75 -12.82
CA ASP A 46 2.17 -14.87 -12.70
C ASP A 46 1.66 -15.03 -11.27
N GLN A 47 2.51 -14.74 -10.28
CA GLN A 47 2.11 -14.71 -8.89
C GLN A 47 1.15 -13.54 -8.59
N TYR A 48 1.35 -12.39 -9.24
CA TYR A 48 0.43 -11.27 -9.11
C TYR A 48 -0.98 -11.65 -9.55
N VAL A 49 -1.13 -12.23 -10.74
CA VAL A 49 -2.41 -12.68 -11.28
C VAL A 49 -3.03 -13.76 -10.39
N HIS A 50 -2.21 -14.71 -9.92
CA HIS A 50 -2.67 -15.78 -9.03
C HIS A 50 -3.17 -15.24 -7.69
N VAL A 51 -2.38 -14.40 -7.01
CA VAL A 51 -2.73 -13.81 -5.71
C VAL A 51 -3.96 -12.92 -5.84
N ARG A 52 -4.07 -12.10 -6.91
CA ARG A 52 -5.26 -11.31 -7.22
C ARG A 52 -6.50 -12.20 -7.25
N THR A 53 -6.45 -13.29 -8.03
CA THR A 53 -7.57 -14.24 -8.15
C THR A 53 -7.95 -14.89 -6.82
N LEU A 54 -6.98 -15.19 -5.96
CA LEU A 54 -7.26 -15.75 -4.64
C LEU A 54 -7.91 -14.73 -3.71
N LEU A 55 -7.39 -13.49 -3.67
CA LEU A 55 -7.92 -12.42 -2.81
C LEU A 55 -9.34 -12.00 -3.22
N GLU A 56 -9.65 -11.98 -4.51
CA GLU A 56 -10.97 -11.62 -5.03
C GLU A 56 -12.07 -12.58 -4.58
N ARG A 57 -11.76 -13.83 -4.22
CA ARG A 57 -12.72 -14.78 -3.64
C ARG A 57 -13.20 -14.35 -2.24
N HIS A 58 -12.48 -13.44 -1.60
CA HIS A 58 -12.74 -12.92 -0.26
C HIS A 58 -12.97 -11.41 -0.27
N ALA A 59 -13.36 -10.85 -1.43
CA ALA A 59 -13.52 -9.43 -1.64
C ALA A 59 -14.88 -9.10 -2.27
N ILE A 60 -15.31 -7.85 -2.11
CA ILE A 60 -16.51 -7.32 -2.76
C ILE A 60 -16.19 -6.46 -3.97
N ALA A 61 -14.95 -5.96 -4.06
CA ALA A 61 -14.51 -5.16 -5.19
C ALA A 61 -12.98 -5.25 -5.39
N ASN A 62 -12.56 -5.05 -6.63
CA ASN A 62 -11.18 -4.75 -7.01
C ASN A 62 -11.18 -3.69 -8.10
N SER A 63 -10.48 -2.58 -7.86
CA SER A 63 -10.21 -1.57 -8.88
C SER A 63 -8.73 -1.65 -9.27
N GLU A 64 -8.44 -2.31 -10.38
CA GLU A 64 -7.08 -2.39 -10.90
C GLU A 64 -6.79 -1.17 -11.78
N ASN A 65 -5.68 -0.48 -11.51
CA ASN A 65 -5.26 0.72 -12.20
C ASN A 65 -3.82 0.61 -12.66
N VAL A 66 -3.51 1.19 -13.83
CA VAL A 66 -2.12 1.32 -14.27
C VAL A 66 -1.49 2.52 -13.55
N TRP A 67 -0.55 2.22 -12.68
CA TRP A 67 0.19 3.20 -11.91
C TRP A 67 1.70 3.02 -12.14
N ASN A 68 2.39 4.08 -12.56
CA ASN A 68 3.80 4.01 -12.92
C ASN A 68 4.11 2.88 -13.93
N GLY A 69 3.24 2.73 -14.95
CA GLY A 69 3.41 1.78 -16.03
C GLY A 69 3.09 0.32 -15.70
N ARG A 70 2.45 0.04 -14.57
CA ARG A 70 2.03 -1.31 -14.17
C ARG A 70 0.66 -1.30 -13.49
N PRO A 71 -0.15 -2.35 -13.64
CA PRO A 71 -1.39 -2.47 -12.90
C PRO A 71 -1.12 -2.70 -11.41
N ILE A 72 -1.89 -2.04 -10.57
CA ILE A 72 -1.95 -2.25 -9.13
C ILE A 72 -3.39 -2.54 -8.80
N SER A 73 -3.66 -3.65 -8.11
CA SER A 73 -5.00 -4.00 -7.64
C SER A 73 -5.28 -3.37 -6.28
N LEU A 74 -6.41 -2.71 -6.18
CA LEU A 74 -6.96 -2.17 -4.94
C LEU A 74 -8.18 -3.01 -4.56
N ILE A 75 -7.97 -3.98 -3.68
CA ILE A 75 -8.92 -5.03 -3.36
C ILE A 75 -9.61 -4.69 -2.04
N VAL A 76 -10.94 -4.68 -2.03
CA VAL A 76 -11.77 -4.41 -0.85
C VAL A 76 -12.24 -5.74 -0.26
N PRO A 77 -11.60 -6.24 0.81
CA PRO A 77 -11.96 -7.51 1.43
C PRO A 77 -13.30 -7.43 2.17
N SER A 78 -13.97 -8.54 2.27
CA SER A 78 -15.22 -8.66 3.02
C SER A 78 -15.20 -9.93 3.90
N PRO A 79 -15.19 -9.75 5.23
CA PRO A 79 -15.14 -8.47 5.98
C PRO A 79 -13.81 -7.73 5.83
N PRO A 80 -13.72 -6.45 6.24
CA PRO A 80 -12.46 -5.73 6.39
C PRO A 80 -11.50 -6.44 7.32
N LEU A 81 -10.19 -6.24 7.13
CA LEU A 81 -9.16 -6.92 7.92
C LEU A 81 -9.06 -6.31 9.32
N GLU A 82 -9.35 -7.07 10.34
CA GLU A 82 -9.05 -6.66 11.72
C GLU A 82 -7.55 -6.82 11.99
N VAL A 83 -6.88 -5.78 12.47
CA VAL A 83 -5.41 -5.76 12.63
C VAL A 83 -4.95 -5.42 14.04
N LEU A 84 -5.27 -4.25 14.54
CA LEU A 84 -4.98 -3.77 15.89
C LEU A 84 -6.29 -3.72 16.67
N ASP A 85 -6.22 -3.69 17.98
CA ASP A 85 -7.40 -3.67 18.87
C ASP A 85 -8.46 -2.65 18.41
N GLY A 86 -9.55 -3.16 17.82
CA GLY A 86 -10.64 -2.37 17.28
C GLY A 86 -10.36 -1.62 15.97
N LYS A 87 -9.19 -1.77 15.37
CA LYS A 87 -8.86 -1.17 14.07
C LYS A 87 -9.04 -2.16 12.93
N VAL A 88 -9.50 -1.62 11.81
CA VAL A 88 -9.66 -2.39 10.59
C VAL A 88 -8.92 -1.72 9.43
N VAL A 89 -8.43 -2.56 8.54
CA VAL A 89 -7.89 -2.17 7.24
C VAL A 89 -8.94 -2.49 6.18
N PRO A 90 -9.48 -1.48 5.49
CA PRO A 90 -10.56 -1.68 4.53
C PRO A 90 -10.08 -2.17 3.15
N MET A 91 -8.77 -2.15 2.88
CA MET A 91 -8.24 -2.39 1.53
C MET A 91 -6.90 -3.12 1.55
N ILE A 92 -6.69 -3.96 0.54
CA ILE A 92 -5.39 -4.58 0.23
C ILE A 92 -4.89 -3.95 -1.08
N GLU A 93 -3.69 -3.37 -1.04
CA GLU A 93 -2.97 -2.94 -2.24
C GLU A 93 -2.06 -4.08 -2.70
N LEU A 94 -2.44 -4.78 -3.78
CA LEU A 94 -1.61 -5.83 -4.36
C LEU A 94 -0.70 -5.23 -5.43
N ILE A 95 0.62 -5.37 -5.22
CA ILE A 95 1.64 -4.71 -6.01
C ILE A 95 2.42 -5.75 -6.83
N PRO A 96 2.49 -5.60 -8.16
CA PRO A 96 3.27 -6.48 -9.03
C PRO A 96 4.77 -6.20 -8.90
N PRO A 97 5.60 -7.09 -9.48
CA PRO A 97 7.04 -6.87 -9.56
C PRO A 97 7.37 -5.57 -10.29
N VAL A 98 8.40 -4.88 -9.83
CA VAL A 98 8.86 -3.62 -10.41
C VAL A 98 10.35 -3.46 -10.45
N HIS A 99 10.77 -2.46 -11.24
CA HIS A 99 12.14 -2.05 -11.52
C HIS A 99 12.91 -1.42 -10.35
N GLN A 100 12.34 -1.26 -9.18
CA GLN A 100 13.08 -0.61 -8.09
C GLN A 100 14.04 -1.59 -7.45
N ARG A 101 15.19 -1.09 -7.07
CA ARG A 101 16.32 -1.92 -6.61
C ARG A 101 16.15 -2.48 -5.20
N VAL A 102 15.24 -1.92 -4.42
CA VAL A 102 15.06 -2.28 -3.01
C VAL A 102 13.59 -2.29 -2.67
N TYR A 103 13.06 -3.49 -2.41
CA TYR A 103 11.68 -3.71 -1.98
C TYR A 103 11.61 -4.79 -0.92
N LYS A 104 10.61 -4.66 -0.08
CA LYS A 104 10.14 -5.77 0.72
C LYS A 104 9.17 -6.60 -0.13
N MET A 105 9.47 -7.88 -0.33
CA MET A 105 8.49 -8.84 -0.86
C MET A 105 7.57 -9.32 0.28
N GLY A 106 6.34 -9.64 -0.07
CA GLY A 106 5.30 -9.94 0.92
C GLY A 106 4.65 -8.68 1.47
N LEU A 107 4.30 -8.68 2.73
CA LEU A 107 3.75 -7.50 3.42
C LEU A 107 4.78 -6.37 3.43
N GLU A 108 4.46 -5.28 2.72
CA GLU A 108 5.40 -4.20 2.41
C GLU A 108 5.15 -2.94 3.22
N HIS A 109 3.91 -2.46 3.25
CA HIS A 109 3.61 -1.23 3.99
C HIS A 109 2.19 -1.18 4.55
N LEU A 110 2.05 -0.34 5.57
CA LEU A 110 0.78 0.02 6.18
C LEU A 110 0.45 1.47 5.84
N GLY A 111 -0.75 1.72 5.34
CA GLY A 111 -1.27 3.07 5.09
C GLY A 111 -2.08 3.58 6.28
N VAL A 112 -1.74 4.78 6.78
CA VAL A 112 -2.41 5.47 7.88
C VAL A 112 -3.06 6.75 7.37
N VAL A 113 -4.32 7.01 7.73
CA VAL A 113 -5.05 8.23 7.34
C VAL A 113 -4.97 9.24 8.46
N VAL A 114 -4.20 10.30 8.25
CA VAL A 114 -4.02 11.40 9.21
C VAL A 114 -5.10 12.47 9.04
N GLY A 115 -5.73 12.54 7.88
CA GLY A 115 -6.84 13.45 7.61
C GLY A 115 -6.41 14.92 7.57
N ASP A 116 -7.29 15.79 8.07
CA ASP A 116 -7.09 17.25 8.03
C ASP A 116 -5.89 17.72 8.87
N THR A 117 -5.40 16.89 9.79
CA THR A 117 -4.22 17.21 10.61
C THR A 117 -2.90 16.91 9.90
N PHE A 118 -2.93 16.52 8.63
CA PHE A 118 -1.76 16.04 7.88
C PHE A 118 -0.57 17.02 7.91
N ASP A 119 -0.80 18.31 7.67
CA ASP A 119 0.31 19.28 7.63
C ASP A 119 0.92 19.49 9.03
N ALA A 120 0.10 19.53 10.07
CA ALA A 120 0.56 19.60 11.45
C ALA A 120 1.30 18.32 11.86
N PHE A 121 0.82 17.15 11.42
CA PHE A 121 1.47 15.87 11.63
C PHE A 121 2.86 15.83 10.97
N VAL A 122 2.97 16.27 9.72
CA VAL A 122 4.24 16.33 8.98
C VAL A 122 5.24 17.21 9.70
N GLU A 123 4.84 18.40 10.13
CA GLU A 123 5.73 19.32 10.85
C GLU A 123 6.18 18.76 12.20
N ALA A 124 5.26 18.16 12.96
CA ALA A 124 5.55 17.57 14.26
C ALA A 124 6.52 16.38 14.20
N HIS A 125 6.44 15.58 13.12
CA HIS A 125 7.21 14.34 12.98
C HIS A 125 8.32 14.42 11.92
N LYS A 126 8.60 15.60 11.38
CA LYS A 126 9.62 15.86 10.35
C LYS A 126 10.99 15.21 10.64
N PRO A 127 11.50 15.19 11.89
CA PRO A 127 12.81 14.58 12.17
C PRO A 127 12.87 13.06 11.96
N VAL A 128 11.73 12.38 11.97
CA VAL A 128 11.65 10.91 11.85
C VAL A 128 11.07 10.43 10.52
N LEU A 129 10.47 11.34 9.73
CA LEU A 129 10.02 11.03 8.37
C LEU A 129 11.24 10.81 7.46
N THR A 130 11.19 9.77 6.64
CA THR A 130 12.30 9.42 5.75
C THR A 130 12.11 9.90 4.32
N GLY A 131 10.88 10.28 3.94
CA GLY A 131 10.62 10.81 2.61
C GLY A 131 9.14 11.10 2.33
N GLN A 132 8.92 11.59 1.13
CA GLN A 132 7.61 11.87 0.54
C GLN A 132 7.53 11.21 -0.83
N GLN A 133 6.40 10.56 -1.11
CA GLN A 133 6.17 9.89 -2.38
C GLN A 133 5.46 10.86 -3.34
N PHE A 134 6.10 11.22 -4.44
CA PHE A 134 5.48 12.03 -5.48
C PHE A 134 4.45 11.18 -6.26
N GLN A 135 3.22 11.69 -6.38
CA GLN A 135 2.12 11.03 -7.08
C GLN A 135 1.72 11.71 -8.39
N GLY A 136 2.15 12.94 -8.59
CA GLY A 136 1.86 13.71 -9.80
C GLY A 136 1.33 15.12 -9.49
N PRO A 137 1.37 16.04 -10.48
CA PRO A 137 1.04 17.44 -10.25
C PRO A 137 -0.43 17.73 -9.95
N ASN A 138 -1.33 16.79 -10.26
CA ASN A 138 -2.78 16.96 -10.10
C ASN A 138 -3.39 15.93 -9.15
N SER A 139 -2.58 15.18 -8.40
CA SER A 139 -3.06 14.20 -7.43
C SER A 139 -3.31 14.85 -6.06
N THR A 140 -4.02 14.13 -5.21
CA THR A 140 -4.10 14.45 -3.78
C THR A 140 -2.69 14.61 -3.19
N PRO A 141 -2.52 15.37 -2.09
CA PRO A 141 -1.21 15.59 -1.49
C PRO A 141 -0.44 14.30 -1.29
N ASP A 142 0.82 14.32 -1.74
CA ASP A 142 1.70 13.17 -1.69
C ASP A 142 1.85 12.61 -0.28
N PRO A 143 1.72 11.30 -0.08
CA PRO A 143 1.93 10.71 1.23
C PRO A 143 3.38 10.87 1.68
N VAL A 144 3.57 11.11 2.98
CA VAL A 144 4.88 11.01 3.62
C VAL A 144 5.04 9.62 4.22
N TYR A 145 6.29 9.18 4.41
CA TYR A 145 6.53 7.83 4.90
C TYR A 145 7.73 7.73 5.82
N ILE A 146 7.74 6.64 6.58
CA ILE A 146 8.91 6.13 7.28
C ILE A 146 9.31 4.82 6.62
N LEU A 147 10.54 4.77 6.08
CA LEU A 147 11.20 3.55 5.65
C LEU A 147 11.90 2.92 6.85
N LEU A 148 11.64 1.67 7.09
CA LEU A 148 12.21 0.90 8.19
C LEU A 148 13.41 0.05 7.73
N GLU A 149 14.17 -0.48 8.68
CA GLU A 149 15.44 -1.15 8.44
C GLU A 149 15.30 -2.44 7.60
N ASP A 150 14.12 -3.06 7.63
CA ASP A 150 13.76 -4.25 6.86
C ASP A 150 13.08 -3.94 5.52
N PHE A 151 13.15 -2.66 5.09
CA PHE A 151 12.54 -2.12 3.89
C PHE A 151 11.00 -2.13 3.87
N THR A 152 10.35 -2.38 5.01
CA THR A 152 8.93 -2.08 5.16
C THR A 152 8.73 -0.58 5.36
N HIS A 153 7.50 -0.11 5.08
CA HIS A 153 7.16 1.30 5.22
C HIS A 153 5.92 1.47 6.09
N VAL A 154 5.79 2.62 6.73
CA VAL A 154 4.48 3.16 7.10
C VAL A 154 4.29 4.47 6.36
N LYS A 155 3.17 4.56 5.64
CA LYS A 155 2.82 5.74 4.83
C LYS A 155 1.65 6.47 5.48
N PHE A 156 1.75 7.79 5.52
CA PHE A 156 0.75 8.67 6.11
C PHE A 156 0.09 9.48 5.01
N TYR A 157 -1.23 9.44 4.99
CA TYR A 157 -2.07 10.00 3.93
C TYR A 157 -3.01 11.06 4.49
N ARG A 158 -3.35 12.06 3.68
CA ARG A 158 -4.45 12.98 3.98
C ARG A 158 -5.81 12.29 3.80
N LEU A 159 -5.97 11.55 2.72
CA LEU A 159 -7.15 10.74 2.40
C LEU A 159 -6.78 9.25 2.37
N SER A 160 -7.75 8.37 2.58
CA SER A 160 -7.53 6.95 2.33
C SER A 160 -7.18 6.72 0.86
N LEU A 161 -6.50 5.62 0.55
CA LEU A 161 -6.19 5.27 -0.83
C LEU A 161 -7.46 5.12 -1.67
N GLN A 162 -8.53 4.56 -1.11
CA GLN A 162 -9.84 4.49 -1.75
C GLN A 162 -10.37 5.87 -2.10
N ALA A 163 -10.46 6.77 -1.12
CA ALA A 163 -10.98 8.12 -1.34
C ALA A 163 -10.14 8.91 -2.34
N SER A 164 -8.82 8.72 -2.34
CA SER A 164 -7.93 9.36 -3.32
C SER A 164 -8.22 8.88 -4.74
N VAL A 165 -8.40 7.58 -4.95
CA VAL A 165 -8.71 7.02 -6.27
C VAL A 165 -10.11 7.40 -6.74
N GLU A 166 -11.10 7.43 -5.87
CA GLU A 166 -12.45 7.89 -6.19
C GLU A 166 -12.45 9.36 -6.61
N LEU A 167 -11.68 10.20 -5.93
CA LEU A 167 -11.56 11.63 -6.23
C LEU A 167 -10.77 11.89 -7.52
N ASP A 168 -9.58 11.29 -7.66
CA ASP A 168 -8.64 11.60 -8.74
C ASP A 168 -9.05 10.95 -10.07
N ALA A 169 -9.61 9.73 -10.02
CA ALA A 169 -9.98 8.97 -11.21
C ALA A 169 -11.49 8.93 -11.48
N GLY A 170 -12.32 9.49 -10.59
CA GLY A 170 -13.78 9.39 -10.69
C GLY A 170 -14.29 7.95 -10.66
N ARG A 171 -13.52 7.03 -10.08
CA ARG A 171 -13.83 5.60 -10.06
C ARG A 171 -14.65 5.26 -8.83
N VAL A 172 -15.54 4.29 -9.02
CA VAL A 172 -16.32 3.68 -7.95
C VAL A 172 -15.81 2.26 -7.74
N PHE A 173 -15.61 1.87 -6.48
CA PHE A 173 -15.27 0.49 -6.13
C PHE A 173 -16.53 -0.38 -6.20
N ASP A 174 -16.89 -0.77 -7.43
CA ASP A 174 -18.04 -1.61 -7.74
C ASP A 174 -17.59 -2.81 -8.60
N GLY A 175 -17.69 -4.00 -8.04
CA GLY A 175 -17.27 -5.24 -8.68
C GLY A 175 -15.76 -5.34 -8.94
N PHE A 176 -15.41 -6.16 -9.92
CA PHE A 176 -14.03 -6.51 -10.22
C PHE A 176 -13.64 -5.91 -11.57
N GLN A 177 -12.72 -4.93 -11.54
CA GLN A 177 -12.24 -4.20 -12.71
C GLN A 177 -10.76 -4.52 -12.92
N HIS A 178 -10.45 -5.17 -14.04
CA HIS A 178 -9.08 -5.55 -14.39
C HIS A 178 -8.56 -4.72 -15.57
N VAL A 179 -7.22 -4.63 -15.68
CA VAL A 179 -6.52 -4.05 -16.82
C VAL A 179 -6.09 -5.19 -17.74
N ASP A 180 -7.02 -5.67 -18.56
CA ASP A 180 -6.85 -6.90 -19.34
C ASP A 180 -5.82 -6.78 -20.50
N ASP A 181 -5.61 -5.57 -21.01
CA ASP A 181 -4.70 -5.33 -22.15
C ASP A 181 -3.24 -5.06 -21.73
N TRP A 182 -2.96 -5.05 -20.43
CA TRP A 182 -1.61 -4.78 -19.96
C TRP A 182 -0.72 -6.01 -20.11
N VAL A 183 0.44 -5.82 -20.74
CA VAL A 183 1.47 -6.85 -20.90
C VAL A 183 2.73 -6.40 -20.17
N PRO A 184 3.36 -7.28 -19.35
CA PRO A 184 4.62 -6.96 -18.71
C PRO A 184 5.65 -6.52 -19.73
N GLN A 185 6.13 -5.28 -19.64
CA GLN A 185 7.29 -4.89 -20.41
C GLN A 185 8.47 -5.73 -19.93
N ARG A 186 9.16 -6.42 -20.86
CA ARG A 186 10.42 -7.07 -20.53
C ARG A 186 11.34 -6.01 -19.93
N LEU A 187 11.75 -6.23 -18.69
CA LEU A 187 12.79 -5.45 -18.05
C LEU A 187 13.99 -5.42 -19.00
N VAL A 188 14.23 -4.29 -19.64
CA VAL A 188 15.54 -4.00 -20.20
C VAL A 188 16.42 -3.86 -18.95
N THR A 189 17.16 -4.90 -18.64
CA THR A 189 18.19 -4.82 -17.61
C THR A 189 19.13 -3.71 -18.05
N ALA A 190 18.98 -2.55 -17.43
CA ALA A 190 19.91 -1.46 -17.62
C ALA A 190 21.28 -1.96 -17.12
N THR A 191 22.11 -2.37 -18.05
CA THR A 191 23.51 -2.69 -17.82
C THR A 191 24.27 -1.39 -17.61
N GLY A 192 24.11 -0.79 -16.43
CA GLY A 192 24.82 0.43 -16.04
C GLY A 192 24.42 0.89 -14.65
N PRO A 193 25.32 1.51 -13.90
CA PRO A 193 24.98 2.12 -12.63
C PRO A 193 24.04 3.32 -12.92
N ASN A 194 22.80 3.20 -12.51
CA ASN A 194 21.91 4.35 -12.50
C ASN A 194 22.38 5.28 -11.37
N PRO A 195 22.76 6.54 -11.66
CA PRO A 195 23.14 7.46 -10.61
C PRO A 195 21.93 7.68 -9.69
N LEU A 196 22.16 7.61 -8.38
CA LEU A 196 21.17 8.01 -7.38
C LEU A 196 20.76 9.46 -7.70
N PRO A 197 19.46 9.81 -7.65
CA PRO A 197 19.05 11.20 -7.72
C PRO A 197 19.73 11.97 -6.58
N ARG A 198 20.35 13.11 -6.92
CA ARG A 198 21.00 14.02 -5.97
C ARG A 198 19.95 14.81 -5.19
#